data_113d297226d5e44c175d3aaba2978f8e
#
_entry.id   113d297226d5e44c175d3aaba2978f8e
#
_cell.length_a   1.000
_cell.length_b   1.000
_cell.length_c   1.000
_cell.angle_alpha   90.00
_cell.angle_beta   90.00
_cell.angle_gamma   90.00
#
_symmetry.space_group_name_H-M   'P 1'
#
loop_
_entity.id
_entity.type
_entity.pdbx_description
1 polymer ?
#
loop_
_entity_poly.entity_id
_entity_poly.type
_entity_poly.pdbx_seq_one_letter_code
_entity_poly.pdbx_strand_id
1 'polypeptide(L)'
;MRSTAFALLALAVACTGQGAVGTTPPTPPMTTPIGATTTTIGLVVDVQDCATPPVTFSALCEVFGLLQEWHVDRPLDPLELASTATRALEEAVVTETSAPPAILPGAVPDPAFTDFCTRLGEIVEETGGAVGPLVDLSVLTMVDATLGPFTYYVPPDQVPNARTDGIVGGIGVVLDARDVVGSRCARIAVGCPLEIVFVLDGNPGLAAGLEAGDHIVAVDDVPVEGQGFAATARQIAADETGRVRITVERDGRTLIFDIERATLVGPLVEVDLPVPGVAYLRIPNFAAEIPGLVREALEALAPFDPATFVVDLRDNPGGLVDVVVVVASEFIAEGPVFQATGPDDSRVYEASGEGLAHSARILVLVNRGTASAAEVLAGALRDRRGAVVIGTTTFGKDAVQIPFDLRNGGQLYVTVARWATPDGVTVGGGGLVPDVELDLGMDVSIEEVVDIALEAVS
;
A
#
# COMPACT_ATOMS: atom_id res chain seq x y z
N MET A 1 39.30 -9.52 -1.22
CA MET A 1 39.37 -9.51 0.25
C MET A 1 39.19 -8.10 0.75
N ARG A 2 38.00 -7.73 1.06
CA ARG A 2 37.55 -6.75 2.07
C ARG A 2 36.04 -6.66 1.94
N SER A 3 35.37 -7.38 2.81
CA SER A 3 33.95 -7.34 3.07
C SER A 3 33.63 -5.96 3.63
N THR A 4 32.77 -5.20 2.97
CA THR A 4 32.11 -4.03 3.53
C THR A 4 30.62 -4.36 3.67
N ALA A 5 30.27 -4.77 4.89
CA ALA A 5 28.90 -4.82 5.34
C ALA A 5 28.34 -3.39 5.35
N PHE A 6 27.34 -3.10 4.52
CA PHE A 6 26.57 -1.87 4.62
C PHE A 6 25.47 -2.10 5.66
N ALA A 7 25.71 -1.52 6.85
CA ALA A 7 24.69 -1.37 7.87
C ALA A 7 23.62 -0.38 7.39
N LEU A 8 22.36 -0.79 7.45
CA LEU A 8 21.23 0.15 7.39
C LEU A 8 21.36 1.07 8.62
N LEU A 9 21.70 2.33 8.35
CA LEU A 9 21.69 3.38 9.35
C LEU A 9 20.25 3.93 9.41
N ALA A 10 19.49 3.49 10.40
CA ALA A 10 18.29 4.21 10.82
C ALA A 10 18.79 5.52 11.46
N LEU A 11 18.68 6.64 10.74
CA LEU A 11 18.91 7.96 11.33
C LEU A 11 17.71 8.32 12.19
N ALA A 12 17.80 8.04 13.48
CA ALA A 12 16.99 8.74 14.46
C ALA A 12 17.55 10.16 14.58
N VAL A 13 16.82 11.14 14.08
CA VAL A 13 17.12 12.55 14.34
C VAL A 13 16.80 12.83 15.80
N ALA A 14 17.81 12.70 16.65
CA ALA A 14 17.75 13.19 18.02
C ALA A 14 18.17 14.65 18.05
N CYS A 15 17.21 15.57 18.25
CA CYS A 15 17.51 16.94 18.61
C CYS A 15 18.05 16.99 20.03
N THR A 16 19.37 17.08 20.20
CA THR A 16 20.01 17.37 21.51
C THR A 16 20.04 18.89 21.73
N GLY A 17 19.13 19.37 22.57
CA GLY A 17 19.23 20.70 23.13
C GLY A 17 20.22 20.69 24.31
N GLN A 18 21.30 21.44 24.23
CA GLN A 18 22.19 21.68 25.37
C GLN A 18 21.59 22.73 26.30
N GLY A 19 21.44 22.35 27.58
CA GLY A 19 20.99 23.22 28.64
C GLY A 19 22.00 24.27 29.04
N ALA A 20 21.56 25.49 29.25
CA ALA A 20 22.26 26.52 29.98
C ALA A 20 21.65 26.69 31.38
N VAL A 21 22.52 26.63 32.39
CA VAL A 21 22.24 26.88 33.81
C VAL A 21 22.08 28.39 34.04
N GLY A 22 21.02 28.84 34.71
CA GLY A 22 20.86 30.24 35.05
C GLY A 22 19.80 30.52 36.12
N THR A 23 20.23 30.64 37.34
CA THR A 23 19.80 31.47 38.46
C THR A 23 18.34 31.96 38.59
N THR A 24 17.76 31.65 39.72
CA THR A 24 16.49 32.17 40.25
C THR A 24 16.47 33.66 40.51
N PRO A 25 15.37 34.38 40.20
CA PRO A 25 15.09 35.71 40.70
C PRO A 25 13.96 35.75 41.74
N PRO A 26 13.85 36.87 42.47
CA PRO A 26 12.96 36.97 43.67
C PRO A 26 11.53 37.41 43.30
N THR A 27 10.63 37.06 44.20
CA THR A 27 9.20 37.38 44.20
C THR A 27 8.90 38.86 44.35
N PRO A 28 7.95 39.43 43.59
CA PRO A 28 7.36 40.74 43.89
C PRO A 28 5.91 40.61 44.41
N PRO A 29 5.35 41.70 45.00
CA PRO A 29 4.13 41.61 45.80
C PRO A 29 2.83 41.80 45.00
N MET A 30 1.76 41.26 45.60
CA MET A 30 0.37 41.38 45.13
C MET A 30 -0.14 42.83 45.10
N THR A 31 -0.84 43.20 44.04
CA THR A 31 -1.92 44.18 44.05
C THR A 31 -2.96 43.86 42.98
N THR A 32 -4.20 43.60 43.42
CA THR A 32 -5.43 43.67 42.62
C THR A 32 -5.85 45.14 42.45
N PRO A 33 -6.60 45.60 41.43
CA PRO A 33 -7.98 45.20 41.21
C PRO A 33 -8.48 45.21 39.71
N ILE A 34 -9.50 44.43 39.48
CA ILE A 34 -10.76 44.65 38.72
C ILE A 34 -10.70 45.56 37.49
N GLY A 35 -10.93 44.92 36.34
CA GLY A 35 -11.36 45.49 35.08
C GLY A 35 -11.77 44.41 34.12
N ALA A 36 -13.08 44.07 34.04
CA ALA A 36 -13.62 43.18 33.06
C ALA A 36 -13.49 43.86 31.67
N THR A 37 -12.50 43.46 30.93
CA THR A 37 -12.45 43.65 29.48
C THR A 37 -12.58 42.28 28.83
N THR A 38 -13.67 42.09 28.16
CA THR A 38 -13.89 40.93 27.26
C THR A 38 -12.82 41.06 26.16
N THR A 39 -11.68 40.41 26.39
CA THR A 39 -10.67 40.24 25.36
C THR A 39 -11.08 39.01 24.59
N THR A 40 -11.63 39.20 23.40
CA THR A 40 -11.68 38.18 22.36
C THR A 40 -10.22 37.76 22.14
N ILE A 41 -9.82 36.65 22.73
CA ILE A 41 -8.51 36.04 22.47
C ILE A 41 -8.65 35.46 21.06
N GLY A 42 -8.25 36.25 20.06
CA GLY A 42 -7.99 35.68 18.74
C GLY A 42 -7.00 34.54 18.89
N LEU A 43 -7.35 33.38 18.40
CA LEU A 43 -6.44 32.24 18.30
C LEU A 43 -5.20 32.71 17.51
N VAL A 44 -4.11 33.02 18.21
CA VAL A 44 -2.82 33.20 17.55
C VAL A 44 -2.29 31.82 17.30
N VAL A 45 -2.52 31.32 16.11
CA VAL A 45 -1.86 30.10 15.61
C VAL A 45 -0.39 30.46 15.42
N ASP A 46 0.46 29.99 16.32
CA ASP A 46 1.90 30.18 16.19
C ASP A 46 2.42 29.15 15.19
N VAL A 47 2.77 29.62 14.00
CA VAL A 47 3.42 28.81 12.98
C VAL A 47 4.87 28.60 13.41
N GLN A 48 5.08 27.63 14.29
CA GLN A 48 6.40 27.21 14.70
C GLN A 48 6.71 25.81 14.13
N ASP A 49 8.00 25.65 13.85
CA ASP A 49 8.64 24.39 13.51
C ASP A 49 7.95 23.18 14.20
N CYS A 50 7.53 22.18 13.46
CA CYS A 50 6.92 20.95 13.99
C CYS A 50 7.87 20.11 14.87
N ALA A 51 9.00 20.66 15.30
CA ALA A 51 9.98 20.00 16.16
C ALA A 51 9.38 19.44 17.47
N THR A 52 8.36 20.11 18.03
CA THR A 52 7.62 19.66 19.20
C THR A 52 6.14 20.00 19.07
N PRO A 53 5.40 19.33 18.19
CA PRO A 53 3.98 19.62 17.99
C PRO A 53 3.21 19.26 19.27
N PRO A 54 2.17 20.01 19.63
CA PRO A 54 1.19 19.54 20.58
C PRO A 54 0.69 18.17 20.13
N VAL A 55 0.39 17.30 21.10
CA VAL A 55 -0.10 15.92 20.82
C VAL A 55 -1.25 15.92 19.83
N THR A 56 -2.06 16.96 19.84
CA THR A 56 -3.22 17.18 18.96
C THR A 56 -2.88 17.21 17.47
N PHE A 57 -1.70 17.75 17.08
CA PHE A 57 -1.29 17.88 15.68
C PHE A 57 -0.12 16.98 15.31
N SER A 58 0.28 16.05 16.21
CA SER A 58 1.47 15.24 15.98
C SER A 58 1.38 14.45 14.67
N ALA A 59 0.24 13.81 14.41
CA ALA A 59 0.04 13.05 13.17
C ALA A 59 0.10 13.95 11.94
N LEU A 60 -0.56 15.10 11.94
CA LEU A 60 -0.56 16.04 10.81
C LEU A 60 0.85 16.55 10.51
N CYS A 61 1.59 16.99 11.54
CA CYS A 61 2.96 17.50 11.38
C CYS A 61 3.91 16.43 10.86
N GLU A 62 3.82 15.24 11.44
CA GLU A 62 4.71 14.13 11.11
C GLU A 62 4.44 13.62 9.68
N VAL A 63 3.18 13.43 9.33
CA VAL A 63 2.76 13.01 7.98
C VAL A 63 3.17 14.06 6.94
N PHE A 64 2.87 15.35 7.17
CA PHE A 64 3.26 16.40 6.24
C PHE A 64 4.79 16.46 6.04
N GLY A 65 5.56 16.38 7.13
CA GLY A 65 7.03 16.35 7.05
C GLY A 65 7.56 15.18 6.24
N LEU A 66 7.07 13.97 6.51
CA LEU A 66 7.46 12.77 5.78
C LEU A 66 7.09 12.83 4.30
N LEU A 67 5.91 13.35 3.97
CA LEU A 67 5.49 13.53 2.58
C LEU A 67 6.39 14.50 1.82
N GLN A 68 6.74 15.64 2.43
CA GLN A 68 7.64 16.63 1.81
C GLN A 68 9.07 16.12 1.66
N GLU A 69 9.51 15.20 2.53
CA GLU A 69 10.87 14.63 2.49
C GLU A 69 10.98 13.43 1.58
N TRP A 70 9.96 12.56 1.53
CA TRP A 70 10.09 11.22 0.95
C TRP A 70 9.19 10.95 -0.26
N HIS A 71 8.08 11.70 -0.46
CA HIS A 71 7.16 11.40 -1.55
C HIS A 71 7.80 11.58 -2.92
N VAL A 72 7.49 10.63 -3.86
CA VAL A 72 8.08 10.60 -5.21
C VAL A 72 7.77 11.84 -6.03
N ASP A 73 6.60 12.45 -5.84
CA ASP A 73 6.14 13.64 -6.57
C ASP A 73 6.39 14.97 -5.82
N ARG A 74 7.32 14.98 -4.86
CA ARG A 74 7.67 16.20 -4.10
C ARG A 74 8.38 17.27 -4.96
N PRO A 75 8.28 18.58 -4.64
CA PRO A 75 7.55 19.14 -3.50
C PRO A 75 6.03 19.10 -3.73
N LEU A 76 5.29 18.69 -2.69
CA LEU A 76 3.83 18.70 -2.72
C LEU A 76 3.30 20.11 -2.40
N ASP A 77 2.15 20.48 -2.98
CA ASP A 77 1.52 21.77 -2.70
C ASP A 77 0.87 21.77 -1.30
N PRO A 78 1.40 22.58 -0.32
CA PRO A 78 0.83 22.63 1.02
C PRO A 78 -0.62 23.13 1.03
N LEU A 79 -1.00 24.00 0.09
CA LEU A 79 -2.35 24.56 0.05
C LEU A 79 -3.37 23.52 -0.41
N GLU A 80 -3.02 22.68 -1.36
CA GLU A 80 -3.87 21.57 -1.80
C GLU A 80 -4.10 20.56 -0.66
N LEU A 81 -3.03 20.15 0.04
CA LEU A 81 -3.10 19.27 1.19
C LEU A 81 -3.97 19.87 2.31
N ALA A 82 -3.74 21.13 2.67
CA ALA A 82 -4.48 21.81 3.73
C ALA A 82 -5.96 21.99 3.39
N SER A 83 -6.29 22.36 2.15
CA SER A 83 -7.69 22.52 1.71
C SER A 83 -8.46 21.20 1.76
N THR A 84 -7.79 20.10 1.43
CA THR A 84 -8.41 18.76 1.49
C THR A 84 -8.61 18.32 2.93
N ALA A 85 -7.66 18.57 3.83
CA ALA A 85 -7.81 18.32 5.27
C ALA A 85 -8.96 19.13 5.87
N THR A 86 -9.10 20.41 5.50
CA THR A 86 -10.20 21.30 5.96
C THR A 86 -11.56 20.79 5.50
N ARG A 87 -11.68 20.36 4.24
CA ARG A 87 -12.92 19.79 3.70
C ARG A 87 -13.35 18.52 4.46
N ALA A 88 -12.40 17.67 4.87
CA ALA A 88 -12.70 16.50 5.67
C ALA A 88 -13.33 16.85 7.03
N LEU A 89 -12.90 17.95 7.66
CA LEU A 89 -13.53 18.46 8.88
C LEU A 89 -14.97 18.91 8.64
N GLU A 90 -15.22 19.59 7.54
CA GLU A 90 -16.57 20.08 7.19
C GLU A 90 -17.54 18.92 6.93
N GLU A 91 -17.09 17.88 6.26
CA GLU A 91 -17.87 16.67 5.99
C GLU A 91 -18.18 15.87 7.28
N ALA A 92 -17.24 15.85 8.24
CA ALA A 92 -17.40 15.14 9.51
C ALA A 92 -18.47 15.77 10.43
N VAL A 93 -18.65 17.09 10.39
CA VAL A 93 -19.59 17.84 11.25
C VAL A 93 -21.04 17.50 10.98
N VAL A 94 -21.37 17.02 9.79
CA VAL A 94 -22.77 16.69 9.42
C VAL A 94 -23.31 15.49 10.21
N THR A 95 -22.45 14.73 10.89
CA THR A 95 -22.82 13.45 11.51
C THR A 95 -22.88 13.40 13.04
N GLU A 96 -22.32 14.39 13.80
CA GLU A 96 -22.30 14.30 15.27
C GLU A 96 -22.60 15.62 15.99
N THR A 97 -23.58 15.61 16.89
CA THR A 97 -23.90 16.72 17.79
C THR A 97 -23.68 16.35 19.26
N SER A 98 -22.92 17.16 19.96
CA SER A 98 -22.98 17.62 21.36
C SER A 98 -21.78 17.42 22.27
N ALA A 99 -21.20 18.55 22.74
CA ALA A 99 -20.67 18.93 24.07
C ALA A 99 -19.49 19.93 24.01
N PRO A 100 -19.19 20.71 25.08
CA PRO A 100 -18.55 22.04 24.99
C PRO A 100 -17.01 22.06 24.97
N PRO A 101 -16.39 23.28 24.76
CA PRO A 101 -15.16 23.45 23.99
C PRO A 101 -13.85 23.32 24.77
N ALA A 102 -12.80 22.93 24.06
CA ALA A 102 -11.43 23.11 24.47
C ALA A 102 -10.67 23.95 23.44
N ILE A 103 -10.05 25.04 23.87
CA ILE A 103 -9.16 25.88 23.06
C ILE A 103 -7.97 25.02 22.62
N LEU A 104 -7.72 24.95 21.33
CA LEU A 104 -6.59 24.23 20.75
C LEU A 104 -5.39 25.17 20.54
N PRO A 105 -4.40 25.20 21.44
CA PRO A 105 -3.12 25.80 21.10
C PRO A 105 -2.30 24.78 20.32
N GLY A 106 -1.87 25.09 19.10
CA GLY A 106 -1.06 24.17 18.34
C GLY A 106 -0.25 24.83 17.24
N ALA A 107 0.97 24.34 17.06
CA ALA A 107 1.77 24.63 15.88
C ALA A 107 1.22 23.86 14.69
N VAL A 108 1.11 24.52 13.54
CA VAL A 108 0.75 23.90 12.26
C VAL A 108 2.02 23.67 11.44
N PRO A 109 2.05 22.62 10.60
CA PRO A 109 3.23 22.26 9.83
C PRO A 109 3.62 23.34 8.80
N ASP A 110 2.65 24.12 8.33
CA ASP A 110 2.82 25.16 7.31
C ASP A 110 1.71 26.21 7.46
N PRO A 111 1.96 27.51 7.11
CA PRO A 111 0.93 28.55 7.11
C PRO A 111 -0.34 28.21 6.33
N ALA A 112 -0.26 27.35 5.31
CA ALA A 112 -1.41 26.88 4.55
C ALA A 112 -2.45 26.15 5.41
N PHE A 113 -2.05 25.56 6.56
CA PHE A 113 -2.95 24.88 7.49
C PHE A 113 -3.63 25.81 8.52
N THR A 114 -3.47 27.13 8.41
CA THR A 114 -4.10 28.09 9.35
C THR A 114 -5.63 27.97 9.32
N ASP A 115 -6.22 27.87 8.12
CA ASP A 115 -7.68 27.74 7.96
C ASP A 115 -8.17 26.39 8.53
N PHE A 116 -7.41 25.30 8.32
CA PHE A 116 -7.67 24.00 8.93
C PHE A 116 -7.74 24.09 10.46
N CYS A 117 -6.75 24.72 11.10
CA CYS A 117 -6.72 24.86 12.56
C CYS A 117 -7.86 25.72 13.08
N THR A 118 -8.20 26.81 12.37
CA THR A 118 -9.33 27.67 12.72
C THR A 118 -10.63 26.86 12.66
N ARG A 119 -10.85 26.13 11.59
CA ARG A 119 -12.07 25.31 11.40
C ARG A 119 -12.16 24.18 12.39
N LEU A 120 -11.05 23.48 12.67
CA LEU A 120 -11.00 22.45 13.71
C LEU A 120 -11.38 23.03 15.09
N GLY A 121 -10.88 24.21 15.43
CA GLY A 121 -11.23 24.91 16.67
C GLY A 121 -12.73 25.21 16.76
N GLU A 122 -13.35 25.75 15.72
CA GLU A 122 -14.78 26.02 15.65
C GLU A 122 -15.61 24.73 15.84
N ILE A 123 -15.26 23.64 15.14
CA ILE A 123 -15.96 22.38 15.24
C ILE A 123 -15.86 21.79 16.64
N VAL A 124 -14.69 21.83 17.28
CA VAL A 124 -14.50 21.37 18.65
C VAL A 124 -15.32 22.23 19.62
N GLU A 125 -15.40 23.55 19.40
CA GLU A 125 -16.26 24.45 20.19
C GLU A 125 -17.75 24.13 20.03
N GLU A 126 -18.20 23.85 18.83
CA GLU A 126 -19.61 23.55 18.53
C GLU A 126 -20.05 22.16 19.00
N THR A 127 -19.19 21.16 18.86
CA THR A 127 -19.55 19.75 19.04
C THR A 127 -18.96 19.12 20.30
N GLY A 128 -17.87 19.67 20.84
CA GLY A 128 -17.09 19.05 21.92
C GLY A 128 -16.44 17.73 21.54
N GLY A 129 -16.28 17.50 20.23
CA GLY A 129 -15.69 16.28 19.69
C GLY A 129 -14.26 16.04 20.16
N ALA A 130 -13.82 14.78 20.18
CA ALA A 130 -12.44 14.42 20.45
C ALA A 130 -11.54 14.90 19.32
N VAL A 131 -10.49 15.64 19.64
CA VAL A 131 -9.61 16.27 18.65
C VAL A 131 -8.82 15.24 17.84
N GLY A 132 -8.31 14.19 18.49
CA GLY A 132 -7.48 13.16 17.86
C GLY A 132 -8.15 12.50 16.66
N PRO A 133 -9.35 11.92 16.81
CA PRO A 133 -10.07 11.30 15.71
C PRO A 133 -10.38 12.25 14.54
N LEU A 134 -10.65 13.54 14.81
CA LEU A 134 -10.88 14.54 13.76
C LEU A 134 -9.59 14.85 12.97
N VAL A 135 -8.44 14.93 13.66
CA VAL A 135 -7.14 15.10 13.01
C VAL A 135 -6.79 13.86 12.20
N ASP A 136 -6.96 12.66 12.76
CA ASP A 136 -6.69 11.40 12.06
C ASP A 136 -7.55 11.26 10.80
N LEU A 137 -8.85 11.57 10.88
CA LEU A 137 -9.76 11.60 9.72
C LEU A 137 -9.30 12.60 8.65
N SER A 138 -8.86 13.78 9.09
CA SER A 138 -8.40 14.83 8.18
C SER A 138 -7.10 14.45 7.48
N VAL A 139 -6.16 13.82 8.21
CA VAL A 139 -4.91 13.31 7.65
C VAL A 139 -5.20 12.18 6.66
N LEU A 140 -6.07 11.25 7.03
CA LEU A 140 -6.50 10.15 6.17
C LEU A 140 -7.07 10.69 4.85
N THR A 141 -8.04 11.61 4.94
CA THR A 141 -8.71 12.17 3.75
C THR A 141 -7.74 13.02 2.90
N MET A 142 -6.87 13.79 3.54
CA MET A 142 -5.83 14.57 2.87
C MET A 142 -4.92 13.68 2.03
N VAL A 143 -4.40 12.62 2.61
CA VAL A 143 -3.48 11.70 1.94
C VAL A 143 -4.19 10.93 0.83
N ASP A 144 -5.33 10.33 1.12
CA ASP A 144 -6.07 9.49 0.16
C ASP A 144 -6.60 10.28 -1.04
N ALA A 145 -6.98 11.56 -0.85
CA ALA A 145 -7.55 12.36 -1.93
C ALA A 145 -6.52 13.05 -2.82
N THR A 146 -5.30 13.29 -2.33
CA THR A 146 -4.29 14.09 -3.05
C THR A 146 -3.13 13.27 -3.59
N LEU A 147 -2.79 12.13 -2.98
CA LEU A 147 -1.53 11.43 -3.25
C LEU A 147 -1.72 10.09 -3.98
N GLY A 148 -2.92 9.79 -4.41
CA GLY A 148 -3.24 8.57 -5.14
C GLY A 148 -3.28 7.31 -4.26
N PRO A 149 -3.53 6.14 -4.85
CA PRO A 149 -3.91 4.93 -4.11
C PRO A 149 -2.76 4.24 -3.38
N PHE A 150 -1.51 4.64 -3.63
CA PHE A 150 -0.34 3.96 -3.08
C PHE A 150 0.37 4.74 -1.97
N THR A 151 -0.01 5.98 -1.70
CA THR A 151 0.40 6.72 -0.50
C THR A 151 -0.81 6.81 0.41
N TYR A 152 -0.75 6.26 1.63
CA TYR A 152 -1.89 6.23 2.53
C TYR A 152 -1.49 6.23 4.00
N TYR A 153 -2.36 6.79 4.82
CA TYR A 153 -2.23 6.83 6.28
C TYR A 153 -3.09 5.75 6.93
N VAL A 154 -2.53 5.08 7.94
CA VAL A 154 -3.22 4.10 8.79
C VAL A 154 -3.34 4.69 10.19
N PRO A 155 -4.55 5.02 10.66
CA PRO A 155 -4.76 5.51 12.02
C PRO A 155 -4.34 4.49 13.08
N PRO A 156 -4.02 4.93 14.32
CA PRO A 156 -3.51 4.05 15.38
C PRO A 156 -4.37 2.84 15.72
N ASP A 157 -5.68 3.02 15.67
CA ASP A 157 -6.69 1.99 15.95
C ASP A 157 -6.84 0.96 14.81
N GLN A 158 -6.27 1.27 13.65
CA GLN A 158 -6.29 0.43 12.45
C GLN A 158 -4.91 -0.14 12.09
N VAL A 159 -3.87 0.18 12.86
CA VAL A 159 -2.55 -0.45 12.67
C VAL A 159 -2.62 -1.89 13.17
N PRO A 160 -2.42 -2.90 12.32
CA PRO A 160 -2.44 -4.28 12.75
C PRO A 160 -1.43 -4.51 13.89
N ASN A 161 -1.85 -5.18 14.96
CA ASN A 161 -0.97 -5.53 16.08
C ASN A 161 0.10 -6.59 15.71
N ALA A 162 0.18 -6.94 14.46
CA ALA A 162 1.05 -7.97 13.93
C ALA A 162 2.45 -7.44 13.60
N ARG A 163 3.30 -7.32 14.61
CA ARG A 163 4.72 -7.59 14.46
C ARG A 163 4.95 -9.10 14.43
N THR A 164 4.35 -9.78 13.52
CA THR A 164 4.59 -11.21 13.25
C THR A 164 4.87 -11.37 11.77
N ASP A 165 6.15 -11.23 11.41
CA ASP A 165 6.83 -11.96 10.34
C ASP A 165 6.09 -12.08 8.98
N GLY A 166 5.54 -10.96 8.47
CA GLY A 166 4.93 -10.94 7.13
C GLY A 166 3.52 -11.55 7.03
N ILE A 167 2.91 -11.90 8.16
CA ILE A 167 1.55 -12.45 8.20
C ILE A 167 0.55 -11.30 8.13
N VAL A 168 -0.20 -11.19 7.03
CA VAL A 168 -1.29 -10.23 6.86
C VAL A 168 -2.60 -10.93 7.26
N GLY A 169 -3.28 -10.40 8.27
CA GLY A 169 -4.65 -10.82 8.58
C GLY A 169 -5.65 -10.34 7.53
N GLY A 170 -6.79 -11.02 7.37
CA GLY A 170 -7.83 -10.58 6.45
C GLY A 170 -8.76 -11.68 5.97
N ILE A 171 -9.40 -11.44 4.83
CA ILE A 171 -10.32 -12.40 4.20
C ILE A 171 -9.77 -12.99 2.89
N GLY A 172 -8.57 -12.58 2.45
CA GLY A 172 -7.92 -13.13 1.27
C GLY A 172 -8.53 -12.65 -0.05
N VAL A 173 -8.75 -11.35 -0.21
CA VAL A 173 -9.23 -10.74 -1.48
C VAL A 173 -8.24 -9.69 -1.97
N VAL A 174 -8.09 -9.60 -3.28
CA VAL A 174 -7.39 -8.50 -3.95
C VAL A 174 -8.44 -7.54 -4.51
N LEU A 175 -8.30 -6.26 -4.17
CA LEU A 175 -9.27 -5.21 -4.49
C LEU A 175 -8.70 -4.22 -5.50
N ASP A 176 -9.56 -3.71 -6.38
CA ASP A 176 -9.25 -2.59 -7.28
C ASP A 176 -10.48 -1.66 -7.38
N ALA A 177 -10.25 -0.41 -7.75
CA ALA A 177 -11.30 0.54 -8.06
C ALA A 177 -10.88 1.38 -9.27
N ARG A 178 -11.57 1.21 -10.40
CA ARG A 178 -11.27 1.91 -11.66
C ARG A 178 -12.50 2.56 -12.25
N ASP A 179 -12.27 3.70 -12.90
CA ASP A 179 -13.31 4.37 -13.68
C ASP A 179 -13.51 3.69 -15.06
N VAL A 180 -14.48 4.19 -15.80
CA VAL A 180 -14.85 3.66 -17.12
C VAL A 180 -13.75 3.76 -18.19
N VAL A 181 -12.69 4.52 -17.95
CA VAL A 181 -11.54 4.62 -18.83
C VAL A 181 -10.34 3.82 -18.31
N GLY A 182 -10.51 3.10 -17.20
CA GLY A 182 -9.50 2.23 -16.59
C GLY A 182 -8.56 2.93 -15.63
N SER A 183 -8.77 4.22 -15.32
CA SER A 183 -7.96 4.94 -14.35
C SER A 183 -8.36 4.56 -12.92
N ARG A 184 -7.38 4.39 -12.05
CA ARG A 184 -7.64 4.12 -10.62
C ARG A 184 -8.20 5.32 -9.91
N CYS A 185 -9.11 5.05 -9.00
CA CYS A 185 -9.75 6.06 -8.18
C CYS A 185 -9.25 5.98 -6.74
N ALA A 186 -8.93 7.12 -6.17
CA ALA A 186 -8.63 7.22 -4.74
C ALA A 186 -9.91 7.09 -3.87
N ARG A 187 -11.10 7.40 -4.44
CA ARG A 187 -12.41 7.28 -3.78
C ARG A 187 -13.34 6.37 -4.57
N ILE A 188 -14.07 5.54 -3.86
CA ILE A 188 -15.09 4.64 -4.39
C ILE A 188 -16.32 5.46 -4.77
N ALA A 189 -16.87 5.26 -5.96
CA ALA A 189 -18.03 5.98 -6.47
C ALA A 189 -18.81 5.09 -7.46
N VAL A 190 -20.02 5.52 -7.85
CA VAL A 190 -20.83 4.83 -8.89
C VAL A 190 -20.04 4.61 -10.20
N GLY A 191 -19.22 5.59 -10.60
CA GLY A 191 -18.35 5.47 -11.78
C GLY A 191 -16.98 4.83 -11.51
N CYS A 192 -16.74 4.39 -10.29
CA CYS A 192 -15.51 3.78 -9.85
C CYS A 192 -15.77 2.78 -8.72
N PRO A 193 -16.43 1.65 -9.02
CA PRO A 193 -16.82 0.66 -8.03
C PRO A 193 -15.60 -0.02 -7.38
N LEU A 194 -15.75 -0.47 -6.14
CA LEU A 194 -14.79 -1.34 -5.48
C LEU A 194 -15.01 -2.78 -5.92
N GLU A 195 -14.13 -3.30 -6.76
CA GLU A 195 -14.21 -4.64 -7.33
C GLU A 195 -13.28 -5.61 -6.62
N ILE A 196 -13.74 -6.83 -6.36
CA ILE A 196 -12.89 -7.97 -6.02
C ILE A 196 -12.27 -8.47 -7.33
N VAL A 197 -10.99 -8.19 -7.54
CA VAL A 197 -10.26 -8.65 -8.73
C VAL A 197 -9.95 -10.13 -8.62
N PHE A 198 -9.67 -10.58 -7.39
CA PHE A 198 -9.29 -11.96 -7.12
C PHE A 198 -9.57 -12.36 -5.67
N VAL A 199 -9.84 -13.65 -5.43
CA VAL A 199 -10.00 -14.25 -4.10
C VAL A 199 -8.95 -15.34 -3.92
N LEU A 200 -8.06 -15.18 -2.93
CA LEU A 200 -6.93 -16.07 -2.65
C LEU A 200 -7.40 -17.44 -2.17
N ASP A 201 -6.88 -18.52 -2.76
CA ASP A 201 -7.15 -19.89 -2.41
C ASP A 201 -6.84 -20.19 -0.93
N GLY A 202 -7.64 -21.08 -0.33
CA GLY A 202 -7.46 -21.49 1.06
C GLY A 202 -7.80 -20.43 2.10
N ASN A 203 -8.31 -19.27 1.69
CA ASN A 203 -8.61 -18.13 2.55
C ASN A 203 -10.13 -17.97 2.84
N PRO A 204 -10.49 -17.22 3.90
CA PRO A 204 -11.87 -17.11 4.35
C PRO A 204 -12.86 -16.56 3.32
N GLY A 205 -12.43 -15.64 2.47
CA GLY A 205 -13.29 -15.04 1.43
C GLY A 205 -13.78 -16.07 0.42
N LEU A 206 -12.88 -16.95 -0.06
CA LEU A 206 -13.25 -18.04 -0.96
C LEU A 206 -14.17 -19.03 -0.26
N ALA A 207 -13.83 -19.42 0.98
CA ALA A 207 -14.68 -20.33 1.76
C ALA A 207 -16.08 -19.80 2.04
N ALA A 208 -16.23 -18.47 2.12
CA ALA A 208 -17.50 -17.78 2.27
C ALA A 208 -18.29 -17.66 0.96
N GLY A 209 -17.65 -17.82 -0.20
CA GLY A 209 -18.27 -17.76 -1.52
C GLY A 209 -18.14 -16.38 -2.20
N LEU A 210 -17.15 -15.55 -1.82
CA LEU A 210 -16.76 -14.38 -2.61
C LEU A 210 -16.12 -14.84 -3.92
N GLU A 211 -16.32 -14.06 -4.98
CA GLU A 211 -15.82 -14.35 -6.33
C GLU A 211 -15.16 -13.13 -6.96
N ALA A 212 -14.27 -13.36 -7.91
CA ALA A 212 -13.75 -12.28 -8.75
C ALA A 212 -14.90 -11.65 -9.56
N GLY A 213 -14.88 -10.31 -9.69
CA GLY A 213 -15.96 -9.54 -10.31
C GLY A 213 -17.07 -9.11 -9.36
N ASP A 214 -17.04 -9.52 -8.08
CA ASP A 214 -17.94 -8.95 -7.06
C ASP A 214 -17.69 -7.47 -6.86
N HIS A 215 -18.72 -6.65 -6.86
CA HIS A 215 -18.63 -5.24 -6.48
C HIS A 215 -19.01 -5.06 -5.00
N ILE A 216 -18.06 -4.69 -4.16
CA ILE A 216 -18.33 -4.41 -2.75
C ILE A 216 -19.10 -3.09 -2.63
N VAL A 217 -20.29 -3.13 -2.02
CA VAL A 217 -21.14 -1.96 -1.83
C VAL A 217 -21.26 -1.53 -0.37
N ALA A 218 -20.98 -2.42 0.59
CA ALA A 218 -20.91 -2.06 2.01
C ALA A 218 -19.96 -2.98 2.77
N VAL A 219 -19.34 -2.44 3.83
CA VAL A 219 -18.51 -3.16 4.82
C VAL A 219 -19.08 -2.87 6.20
N ASP A 220 -19.39 -3.93 6.99
CA ASP A 220 -20.03 -3.84 8.32
C ASP A 220 -21.28 -2.96 8.30
N ASP A 221 -22.13 -3.15 7.29
CA ASP A 221 -23.37 -2.42 7.02
C ASP A 221 -23.16 -0.91 6.68
N VAL A 222 -21.92 -0.44 6.54
CA VAL A 222 -21.61 0.93 6.13
C VAL A 222 -21.34 0.97 4.63
N PRO A 223 -22.08 1.79 3.85
CA PRO A 223 -21.82 1.94 2.41
C PRO A 223 -20.40 2.39 2.11
N VAL A 224 -19.77 1.79 1.08
CA VAL A 224 -18.40 2.15 0.67
C VAL A 224 -18.35 3.34 -0.28
N GLU A 225 -19.49 3.74 -0.87
CA GLU A 225 -19.57 4.91 -1.75
C GLU A 225 -19.14 6.18 -1.03
N GLY A 226 -18.23 6.96 -1.64
CA GLY A 226 -17.61 8.15 -1.08
C GLY A 226 -16.42 7.87 -0.16
N GLN A 227 -16.16 6.61 0.22
CA GLN A 227 -15.01 6.26 1.05
C GLN A 227 -13.71 6.20 0.21
N GLY A 228 -12.56 6.41 0.88
CA GLY A 228 -11.26 6.22 0.28
C GLY A 228 -10.99 4.73 0.01
N PHE A 229 -10.46 4.41 -1.18
CA PHE A 229 -10.11 3.02 -1.54
C PHE A 229 -9.22 2.36 -0.49
N ALA A 230 -8.12 3.03 -0.11
CA ALA A 230 -7.16 2.48 0.83
C ALA A 230 -7.75 2.28 2.24
N ALA A 231 -8.62 3.20 2.69
CA ALA A 231 -9.30 3.08 3.99
C ALA A 231 -10.23 1.87 4.01
N THR A 232 -11.04 1.70 2.97
CA THR A 232 -11.98 0.57 2.86
C THR A 232 -11.23 -0.76 2.74
N ALA A 233 -10.15 -0.81 1.95
CA ALA A 233 -9.33 -2.01 1.83
C ALA A 233 -8.72 -2.43 3.19
N ARG A 234 -8.25 -1.45 3.98
CA ARG A 234 -7.75 -1.70 5.35
C ARG A 234 -8.86 -2.17 6.29
N GLN A 235 -10.06 -1.57 6.24
CA GLN A 235 -11.19 -2.02 7.05
C GLN A 235 -11.53 -3.49 6.78
N ILE A 236 -11.45 -3.93 5.53
CA ILE A 236 -11.67 -5.32 5.13
C ILE A 236 -10.54 -6.22 5.66
N ALA A 237 -9.29 -5.75 5.61
CA ALA A 237 -8.11 -6.48 6.05
C ALA A 237 -7.84 -6.39 7.57
N ALA A 238 -8.49 -5.49 8.30
CA ALA A 238 -8.20 -5.19 9.70
C ALA A 238 -8.30 -6.43 10.61
N ASP A 239 -7.30 -6.57 11.49
CA ASP A 239 -7.13 -7.57 12.55
C ASP A 239 -7.15 -9.07 12.13
N GLU A 240 -6.19 -9.81 12.67
CA GLU A 240 -6.06 -11.27 12.49
C GLU A 240 -7.26 -12.06 13.06
N THR A 241 -8.10 -11.43 13.88
CA THR A 241 -9.25 -12.06 14.54
C THR A 241 -10.44 -11.13 14.49
N GLY A 242 -11.60 -11.67 14.21
CA GLY A 242 -12.85 -10.94 14.18
C GLY A 242 -13.64 -11.21 12.90
N ARG A 243 -14.86 -10.72 12.86
CA ARG A 243 -15.72 -10.88 11.70
C ARG A 243 -15.82 -9.57 10.93
N VAL A 244 -15.97 -9.69 9.62
CA VAL A 244 -16.36 -8.59 8.75
C VAL A 244 -17.59 -9.01 7.97
N ARG A 245 -18.54 -8.12 7.83
CA ARG A 245 -19.69 -8.29 6.95
C ARG A 245 -19.41 -7.59 5.63
N ILE A 246 -19.34 -8.36 4.56
CA ILE A 246 -19.16 -7.84 3.20
C ILE A 246 -20.48 -7.97 2.45
N THR A 247 -20.98 -6.85 1.94
CA THR A 247 -22.13 -6.82 1.04
C THR A 247 -21.62 -6.53 -0.37
N VAL A 248 -21.97 -7.41 -1.31
CA VAL A 248 -21.56 -7.26 -2.72
C VAL A 248 -22.77 -7.23 -3.65
N GLU A 249 -22.55 -6.66 -4.82
CA GLU A 249 -23.42 -6.84 -5.99
C GLU A 249 -22.76 -7.79 -6.98
N ARG A 250 -23.46 -8.89 -7.31
CA ARG A 250 -23.07 -9.91 -8.29
C ARG A 250 -24.26 -10.20 -9.20
N ASP A 251 -24.13 -10.00 -10.52
CA ASP A 251 -25.19 -10.24 -11.52
C ASP A 251 -26.52 -9.52 -11.18
N GLY A 252 -26.43 -8.28 -10.65
CA GLY A 252 -27.58 -7.48 -10.25
C GLY A 252 -28.29 -8.00 -8.98
N ARG A 253 -27.65 -8.85 -8.20
CA ARG A 253 -28.16 -9.35 -6.91
C ARG A 253 -27.25 -8.87 -5.79
N THR A 254 -27.86 -8.42 -4.70
CA THR A 254 -27.15 -8.12 -3.47
C THR A 254 -26.93 -9.40 -2.65
N LEU A 255 -25.69 -9.71 -2.33
CA LEU A 255 -25.30 -10.84 -1.50
C LEU A 255 -24.58 -10.33 -0.25
N ILE A 256 -24.75 -11.02 0.88
CA ILE A 256 -24.16 -10.65 2.17
C ILE A 256 -23.37 -11.83 2.71
N PHE A 257 -22.12 -11.57 3.08
CA PHE A 257 -21.19 -12.57 3.61
C PHE A 257 -20.69 -12.12 4.98
N ASP A 258 -20.91 -12.93 6.02
CA ASP A 258 -20.30 -12.75 7.34
C ASP A 258 -19.04 -13.60 7.42
N ILE A 259 -17.88 -13.01 7.27
CA ILE A 259 -16.61 -13.68 7.09
C ILE A 259 -15.76 -13.53 8.36
N GLU A 260 -15.26 -14.62 8.91
CA GLU A 260 -14.28 -14.60 9.98
C GLU A 260 -12.90 -14.35 9.38
N ARG A 261 -12.24 -13.26 9.81
CA ARG A 261 -10.88 -12.97 9.38
C ARG A 261 -9.92 -14.03 9.93
N ALA A 262 -8.92 -14.37 9.15
CA ALA A 262 -7.89 -15.30 9.56
C ALA A 262 -6.51 -14.78 9.14
N THR A 263 -5.47 -15.38 9.72
CA THR A 263 -4.13 -15.29 9.14
C THR A 263 -4.21 -15.82 7.72
N LEU A 264 -3.85 -15.00 6.74
CA LEU A 264 -3.89 -15.40 5.34
C LEU A 264 -2.81 -16.45 5.10
N VAL A 265 -3.24 -17.63 4.70
CA VAL A 265 -2.33 -18.69 4.26
C VAL A 265 -2.10 -18.48 2.77
N GLY A 266 -0.91 -17.97 2.41
CA GLY A 266 -0.51 -17.94 1.01
C GLY A 266 -0.28 -19.38 0.52
N PRO A 267 -0.67 -19.72 -0.72
CA PRO A 267 -0.26 -20.98 -1.33
C PRO A 267 1.27 -21.03 -1.36
N LEU A 268 1.81 -22.22 -1.10
CA LEU A 268 3.24 -22.50 -1.25
C LEU A 268 3.59 -22.51 -2.74
N VAL A 269 4.88 -22.35 -3.07
CA VAL A 269 5.37 -22.55 -4.45
C VAL A 269 4.93 -23.94 -4.95
N GLU A 270 4.30 -23.97 -6.12
CA GLU A 270 3.78 -25.19 -6.72
C GLU A 270 4.62 -25.57 -7.95
N VAL A 271 4.95 -26.83 -8.09
CA VAL A 271 5.74 -27.35 -9.22
C VAL A 271 5.11 -28.60 -9.80
N ASP A 272 5.21 -28.75 -11.11
CA ASP A 272 4.78 -29.94 -11.83
C ASP A 272 5.62 -30.15 -13.10
N LEU A 273 5.53 -31.35 -13.67
CA LEU A 273 6.11 -31.76 -14.96
C LEU A 273 4.99 -32.27 -15.88
N PRO A 274 4.06 -31.42 -16.30
CA PRO A 274 2.82 -31.82 -16.95
C PRO A 274 3.06 -32.51 -18.30
N VAL A 275 4.11 -32.08 -19.02
CA VAL A 275 4.52 -32.70 -20.27
C VAL A 275 6.04 -32.86 -20.33
N PRO A 276 6.59 -33.85 -21.09
CA PRO A 276 8.03 -34.08 -21.16
C PRO A 276 8.81 -32.82 -21.61
N GLY A 277 9.83 -32.46 -20.82
CA GLY A 277 10.71 -31.31 -21.12
C GLY A 277 10.11 -29.94 -20.74
N VAL A 278 8.95 -29.89 -20.12
CA VAL A 278 8.32 -28.66 -19.63
C VAL A 278 8.12 -28.75 -18.11
N ALA A 279 8.63 -27.76 -17.40
CA ALA A 279 8.38 -27.58 -15.98
C ALA A 279 7.41 -26.44 -15.76
N TYR A 280 6.43 -26.65 -14.91
CA TYR A 280 5.52 -25.64 -14.41
C TYR A 280 5.98 -25.19 -13.01
N LEU A 281 5.99 -23.89 -12.78
CA LEU A 281 6.37 -23.26 -11.51
C LEU A 281 5.40 -22.12 -11.22
N ARG A 282 4.52 -22.28 -10.23
CA ARG A 282 3.66 -21.21 -9.74
C ARG A 282 4.29 -20.53 -8.54
N ILE A 283 4.38 -19.21 -8.60
CA ILE A 283 4.84 -18.36 -7.50
C ILE A 283 3.66 -17.48 -7.07
N PRO A 284 3.05 -17.75 -5.91
CA PRO A 284 1.79 -17.10 -5.53
C PRO A 284 1.98 -15.70 -4.91
N ASN A 285 3.17 -15.41 -4.37
CA ASN A 285 3.51 -14.12 -3.76
C ASN A 285 5.04 -13.98 -3.65
N PHE A 286 5.53 -12.86 -3.09
CA PHE A 286 6.95 -12.63 -2.81
C PHE A 286 7.20 -12.37 -1.32
N ALA A 287 6.78 -13.31 -0.47
CA ALA A 287 7.10 -13.34 0.96
C ALA A 287 8.56 -13.81 1.19
N ALA A 288 9.06 -13.61 2.41
CA ALA A 288 10.48 -13.80 2.73
C ALA A 288 10.99 -15.24 2.52
N GLU A 289 10.13 -16.25 2.64
CA GLU A 289 10.44 -17.67 2.46
C GLU A 289 10.49 -18.12 1.00
N ILE A 290 9.89 -17.38 0.07
CA ILE A 290 9.74 -17.77 -1.33
C ILE A 290 11.05 -18.07 -2.05
N PRO A 291 12.16 -17.31 -1.86
CA PRO A 291 13.41 -17.62 -2.52
C PRO A 291 13.93 -19.02 -2.21
N GLY A 292 13.82 -19.46 -0.95
CA GLY A 292 14.20 -20.82 -0.55
C GLY A 292 13.36 -21.88 -1.22
N LEU A 293 12.03 -21.69 -1.24
CA LEU A 293 11.09 -22.61 -1.87
C LEU A 293 11.26 -22.69 -3.39
N VAL A 294 11.50 -21.56 -4.06
CA VAL A 294 11.79 -21.54 -5.51
C VAL A 294 13.09 -22.27 -5.81
N ARG A 295 14.14 -22.06 -5.02
CA ARG A 295 15.41 -22.77 -5.21
C ARG A 295 15.25 -24.27 -5.00
N GLU A 296 14.60 -24.73 -3.93
CA GLU A 296 14.28 -26.13 -3.67
C GLU A 296 13.48 -26.75 -4.83
N ALA A 297 12.49 -26.00 -5.36
CA ALA A 297 11.71 -26.42 -6.50
C ALA A 297 12.58 -26.61 -7.77
N LEU A 298 13.47 -25.64 -8.08
CA LEU A 298 14.37 -25.73 -9.22
C LEU A 298 15.40 -26.87 -9.06
N GLU A 299 15.93 -27.10 -7.86
CA GLU A 299 16.80 -28.24 -7.55
C GLU A 299 16.07 -29.58 -7.76
N ALA A 300 14.81 -29.68 -7.36
CA ALA A 300 13.98 -30.89 -7.58
C ALA A 300 13.69 -31.12 -9.08
N LEU A 301 13.57 -30.07 -9.87
CA LEU A 301 13.32 -30.13 -11.31
C LEU A 301 14.59 -30.37 -12.14
N ALA A 302 15.77 -30.01 -11.63
CA ALA A 302 17.06 -30.09 -12.36
C ALA A 302 17.38 -31.49 -12.94
N PRO A 303 17.08 -32.62 -12.28
CA PRO A 303 17.32 -33.96 -12.86
C PRO A 303 16.53 -34.29 -14.12
N PHE A 304 15.44 -33.55 -14.37
CA PHE A 304 14.57 -33.74 -15.55
C PHE A 304 14.98 -32.86 -16.73
N ASP A 305 15.97 -31.96 -16.54
CA ASP A 305 16.55 -31.05 -17.55
C ASP A 305 15.47 -30.37 -18.40
N PRO A 306 14.52 -29.62 -17.81
CA PRO A 306 13.42 -29.03 -18.56
C PRO A 306 13.92 -27.98 -19.56
N ALA A 307 13.54 -28.14 -20.82
CA ALA A 307 13.88 -27.18 -21.87
C ALA A 307 13.04 -25.89 -21.79
N THR A 308 11.87 -25.97 -21.15
CA THR A 308 10.94 -24.84 -20.99
C THR A 308 10.43 -24.79 -19.55
N PHE A 309 10.39 -23.57 -18.98
CA PHE A 309 9.67 -23.25 -17.77
C PHE A 309 8.41 -22.45 -18.10
N VAL A 310 7.28 -22.85 -17.56
CA VAL A 310 6.05 -22.05 -17.47
C VAL A 310 5.99 -21.48 -16.07
N VAL A 311 6.30 -20.18 -15.93
CA VAL A 311 6.27 -19.45 -14.67
C VAL A 311 4.90 -18.79 -14.52
N ASP A 312 4.08 -19.31 -13.60
CA ASP A 312 2.73 -18.82 -13.37
C ASP A 312 2.71 -17.77 -12.24
N LEU A 313 2.42 -16.54 -12.63
CA LEU A 313 2.27 -15.37 -11.76
C LEU A 313 0.82 -14.86 -11.72
N ARG A 314 -0.13 -15.63 -12.24
CA ARG A 314 -1.54 -15.26 -12.16
C ARG A 314 -1.94 -15.14 -10.69
N ASP A 315 -2.66 -14.04 -10.38
CA ASP A 315 -3.14 -13.71 -9.04
C ASP A 315 -2.04 -13.52 -7.97
N ASN A 316 -0.81 -13.29 -8.41
CA ASN A 316 0.28 -12.93 -7.53
C ASN A 316 0.25 -11.41 -7.24
N PRO A 317 -0.14 -10.95 -6.03
CA PRO A 317 -0.26 -9.52 -5.71
C PRO A 317 1.09 -8.82 -5.53
N GLY A 318 2.20 -9.55 -5.64
CA GLY A 318 3.54 -9.05 -5.38
C GLY A 318 4.06 -9.43 -4.00
N GLY A 319 4.82 -8.54 -3.40
CA GLY A 319 5.47 -8.71 -2.10
C GLY A 319 6.76 -7.91 -1.97
N LEU A 320 7.76 -8.47 -1.32
CA LEU A 320 9.01 -7.78 -0.98
C LEU A 320 9.90 -7.59 -2.21
N VAL A 321 10.43 -6.38 -2.37
CA VAL A 321 11.32 -6.00 -3.47
C VAL A 321 12.61 -6.82 -3.49
N ASP A 322 13.24 -7.02 -2.34
CA ASP A 322 14.48 -7.81 -2.26
C ASP A 322 14.25 -9.29 -2.61
N VAL A 323 13.06 -9.81 -2.30
CA VAL A 323 12.67 -11.19 -2.61
C VAL A 323 12.55 -11.40 -4.12
N VAL A 324 11.91 -10.49 -4.85
CA VAL A 324 11.78 -10.65 -6.31
C VAL A 324 13.12 -10.59 -7.01
N VAL A 325 14.10 -9.80 -6.51
CA VAL A 325 15.46 -9.76 -7.08
C VAL A 325 16.15 -11.11 -6.95
N VAL A 326 16.03 -11.74 -5.78
CA VAL A 326 16.61 -13.08 -5.54
C VAL A 326 15.95 -14.13 -6.43
N VAL A 327 14.60 -14.14 -6.52
CA VAL A 327 13.86 -15.06 -7.39
C VAL A 327 14.20 -14.84 -8.86
N ALA A 328 14.27 -13.58 -9.32
CA ALA A 328 14.68 -13.26 -10.69
C ALA A 328 16.08 -13.76 -11.01
N SER A 329 16.99 -13.75 -10.02
CA SER A 329 18.38 -14.24 -10.17
C SER A 329 18.47 -15.75 -10.43
N GLU A 330 17.42 -16.53 -10.12
CA GLU A 330 17.38 -17.95 -10.49
C GLU A 330 17.28 -18.14 -12.02
N PHE A 331 16.73 -17.15 -12.73
CA PHE A 331 16.48 -17.19 -14.16
C PHE A 331 17.39 -16.25 -14.96
N ILE A 332 17.86 -15.15 -14.36
CA ILE A 332 18.66 -14.10 -15.01
C ILE A 332 20.09 -14.18 -14.49
N ALA A 333 21.05 -14.48 -15.38
CA ALA A 333 22.45 -14.66 -15.01
C ALA A 333 23.14 -13.33 -14.66
N GLU A 334 22.82 -12.26 -15.36
CA GLU A 334 23.44 -10.95 -15.19
C GLU A 334 22.55 -9.82 -15.70
N GLY A 335 22.82 -8.61 -15.22
CA GLY A 335 22.13 -7.40 -15.62
C GLY A 335 20.93 -7.03 -14.75
N PRO A 336 20.27 -5.93 -15.11
CA PRO A 336 19.19 -5.37 -14.30
C PRO A 336 17.95 -6.26 -14.26
N VAL A 337 17.36 -6.35 -13.05
CA VAL A 337 16.02 -6.91 -12.81
C VAL A 337 14.96 -5.83 -12.96
N PHE A 338 15.22 -4.65 -12.41
CA PHE A 338 14.37 -3.46 -12.60
C PHE A 338 15.14 -2.20 -12.21
N GLN A 339 14.55 -1.04 -12.53
CA GLN A 339 15.03 0.27 -12.15
C GLN A 339 13.99 0.96 -11.28
N ALA A 340 14.41 1.59 -10.18
CA ALA A 340 13.55 2.43 -9.35
C ALA A 340 14.04 3.87 -9.43
N THR A 341 13.13 4.79 -9.73
CA THR A 341 13.41 6.23 -9.83
C THR A 341 12.64 6.98 -8.77
N GLY A 342 13.37 7.58 -7.86
CA GLY A 342 12.89 8.53 -6.87
C GLY A 342 13.06 9.98 -7.34
N PRO A 343 12.71 10.98 -6.50
CA PRO A 343 12.81 12.40 -6.88
C PRO A 343 14.27 12.86 -7.04
N ASP A 344 15.21 12.30 -6.30
CA ASP A 344 16.62 12.75 -6.28
C ASP A 344 17.58 11.73 -6.90
N ASP A 345 17.20 10.45 -6.99
CA ASP A 345 18.08 9.39 -7.43
C ASP A 345 17.35 8.30 -8.23
N SER A 346 18.13 7.48 -8.90
CA SER A 346 17.66 6.26 -9.54
C SER A 346 18.56 5.12 -9.12
N ARG A 347 17.93 3.97 -8.81
CA ARG A 347 18.63 2.77 -8.43
C ARG A 347 18.31 1.63 -9.39
N VAL A 348 19.35 0.92 -9.83
CA VAL A 348 19.22 -0.31 -10.60
C VAL A 348 19.40 -1.50 -9.65
N TYR A 349 18.48 -2.44 -9.72
CA TYR A 349 18.55 -3.70 -8.99
C TYR A 349 19.03 -4.79 -9.93
N GLU A 350 20.18 -5.38 -9.60
CA GLU A 350 20.90 -6.33 -10.45
C GLU A 350 20.66 -7.77 -10.01
N ALA A 351 20.65 -8.70 -10.97
CA ALA A 351 20.66 -10.13 -10.68
C ALA A 351 22.00 -10.57 -10.07
N SER A 352 21.96 -11.58 -9.18
CA SER A 352 23.16 -12.09 -8.50
C SER A 352 24.01 -13.06 -9.33
N GLY A 353 23.44 -13.63 -10.39
CA GLY A 353 24.15 -14.55 -11.30
C GLY A 353 24.33 -15.98 -10.81
N GLU A 354 23.70 -16.37 -9.71
CA GLU A 354 23.88 -17.70 -9.06
C GLU A 354 22.74 -18.67 -9.26
N GLY A 355 21.85 -18.42 -10.25
CA GLY A 355 20.61 -19.17 -10.44
C GLY A 355 20.77 -20.49 -11.21
N LEU A 356 19.74 -21.31 -11.17
CA LEU A 356 19.71 -22.67 -11.72
C LEU A 356 19.02 -22.79 -13.09
N ALA A 357 18.21 -21.80 -13.50
CA ALA A 357 17.36 -21.88 -14.69
C ALA A 357 17.76 -20.93 -15.83
N HIS A 358 19.03 -20.61 -15.98
CA HIS A 358 19.52 -19.60 -16.91
C HIS A 358 19.43 -19.98 -18.39
N SER A 359 19.36 -21.26 -18.73
CA SER A 359 19.43 -21.74 -20.13
C SER A 359 18.08 -22.13 -20.73
N ALA A 360 17.05 -22.37 -19.91
CA ALA A 360 15.76 -22.81 -20.38
C ALA A 360 14.95 -21.68 -21.04
N ARG A 361 14.05 -22.01 -21.97
CA ARG A 361 13.02 -21.11 -22.47
C ARG A 361 12.03 -20.79 -21.35
N ILE A 362 11.51 -19.57 -21.33
CA ILE A 362 10.56 -19.14 -20.29
C ILE A 362 9.27 -18.64 -20.94
N LEU A 363 8.14 -19.12 -20.45
CA LEU A 363 6.81 -18.56 -20.67
C LEU A 363 6.32 -18.04 -19.33
N VAL A 364 5.70 -16.86 -19.30
CA VAL A 364 5.20 -16.25 -18.07
C VAL A 364 3.70 -16.05 -18.19
N LEU A 365 2.95 -16.62 -17.26
CA LEU A 365 1.49 -16.46 -17.22
C LEU A 365 1.14 -15.32 -16.26
N VAL A 366 0.29 -14.41 -16.72
CA VAL A 366 -0.13 -13.22 -15.96
C VAL A 366 -1.63 -12.96 -16.12
N ASN A 367 -2.20 -12.25 -15.13
CA ASN A 367 -3.58 -11.75 -15.23
C ASN A 367 -3.74 -10.41 -14.47
N ARG A 368 -4.97 -9.92 -14.35
CA ARG A 368 -5.27 -8.67 -13.60
C ARG A 368 -4.86 -8.72 -12.11
N GLY A 369 -4.77 -9.90 -11.51
CA GLY A 369 -4.30 -10.09 -10.14
C GLY A 369 -2.78 -10.06 -10.00
N THR A 370 -2.02 -10.14 -11.11
CA THR A 370 -0.56 -10.00 -11.12
C THR A 370 -0.17 -8.56 -10.86
N ALA A 371 0.54 -8.26 -9.74
CA ALA A 371 0.82 -6.89 -9.32
C ALA A 371 2.24 -6.70 -8.75
N SER A 372 2.75 -5.46 -8.80
CA SER A 372 3.97 -5.03 -8.08
C SER A 372 5.18 -5.94 -8.38
N ALA A 373 5.77 -6.62 -7.36
CA ALA A 373 6.91 -7.53 -7.52
C ALA A 373 6.67 -8.63 -8.57
N ALA A 374 5.44 -9.09 -8.76
CA ALA A 374 5.10 -10.05 -9.82
C ALA A 374 5.22 -9.43 -11.22
N GLU A 375 4.81 -8.16 -11.36
CA GLU A 375 5.01 -7.41 -12.61
C GLU A 375 6.49 -7.14 -12.88
N VAL A 376 7.28 -6.90 -11.80
CA VAL A 376 8.76 -6.78 -11.90
C VAL A 376 9.35 -8.07 -12.47
N LEU A 377 9.00 -9.25 -11.91
CA LEU A 377 9.54 -10.53 -12.41
C LEU A 377 9.12 -10.77 -13.85
N ALA A 378 7.85 -10.60 -14.20
CA ALA A 378 7.36 -10.78 -15.56
C ALA A 378 8.09 -9.87 -16.57
N GLY A 379 8.23 -8.58 -16.24
CA GLY A 379 8.96 -7.61 -17.07
C GLY A 379 10.44 -7.93 -17.20
N ALA A 380 11.09 -8.31 -16.08
CA ALA A 380 12.50 -8.70 -16.08
C ALA A 380 12.77 -9.95 -16.94
N LEU A 381 11.94 -10.97 -16.82
CA LEU A 381 12.06 -12.19 -17.62
C LEU A 381 11.82 -11.91 -19.11
N ARG A 382 10.84 -11.07 -19.46
CA ARG A 382 10.63 -10.62 -20.82
C ARG A 382 11.85 -9.91 -21.39
N ASP A 383 12.34 -8.90 -20.67
CA ASP A 383 13.39 -8.00 -21.17
C ASP A 383 14.78 -8.67 -21.18
N ARG A 384 15.09 -9.54 -20.20
CA ARG A 384 16.44 -10.15 -20.04
C ARG A 384 16.54 -11.56 -20.62
N ARG A 385 15.43 -12.28 -20.65
CA ARG A 385 15.42 -13.69 -21.07
C ARG A 385 14.62 -13.95 -22.36
N GLY A 386 14.00 -12.90 -22.93
CA GLY A 386 13.11 -13.05 -24.07
C GLY A 386 11.91 -13.95 -23.76
N ALA A 387 11.49 -13.97 -22.48
CA ALA A 387 10.30 -14.72 -22.09
C ALA A 387 9.06 -14.15 -22.78
N VAL A 388 8.16 -15.04 -23.18
CA VAL A 388 6.86 -14.63 -23.73
C VAL A 388 5.86 -14.51 -22.60
N VAL A 389 5.30 -13.32 -22.42
CA VAL A 389 4.26 -13.04 -21.43
C VAL A 389 2.89 -13.32 -22.05
N ILE A 390 2.13 -14.21 -21.42
CA ILE A 390 0.85 -14.72 -21.89
C ILE A 390 -0.22 -14.47 -20.84
N GLY A 391 -1.39 -14.00 -21.23
CA GLY A 391 -2.49 -13.78 -20.30
C GLY A 391 -3.25 -12.50 -20.57
N THR A 392 -3.72 -11.83 -19.53
CA THR A 392 -4.37 -10.52 -19.61
C THR A 392 -3.49 -9.44 -18.99
N THR A 393 -3.77 -8.18 -19.32
CA THR A 393 -3.04 -7.03 -18.78
C THR A 393 -3.04 -7.05 -17.25
N THR A 394 -1.86 -6.83 -16.65
CA THR A 394 -1.65 -6.93 -15.21
C THR A 394 -2.22 -5.73 -14.44
N PHE A 395 -2.05 -5.73 -13.13
CA PHE A 395 -2.59 -4.71 -12.24
C PHE A 395 -2.04 -3.30 -12.49
N GLY A 396 -0.72 -3.12 -12.67
CA GLY A 396 -0.08 -1.82 -12.93
C GLY A 396 0.29 -1.05 -11.66
N LYS A 397 0.87 -1.74 -10.65
CA LYS A 397 1.40 -1.09 -9.46
C LYS A 397 2.90 -0.80 -9.64
N ASP A 398 3.23 0.44 -10.06
CA ASP A 398 4.60 0.92 -10.23
C ASP A 398 5.22 1.54 -8.96
N ALA A 399 4.45 1.65 -7.87
CA ALA A 399 4.88 2.30 -6.64
C ALA A 399 5.83 1.42 -5.82
N VAL A 400 6.99 1.99 -5.46
CA VAL A 400 7.85 1.50 -4.38
C VAL A 400 7.46 2.25 -3.11
N GLN A 401 7.03 1.54 -2.09
CA GLN A 401 6.50 2.11 -0.85
C GLN A 401 7.43 1.85 0.33
N ILE A 402 7.53 2.81 1.24
CA ILE A 402 8.17 2.65 2.56
C ILE A 402 7.15 2.93 3.64
N PRO A 403 6.97 2.04 4.62
CA PRO A 403 6.16 2.31 5.81
C PRO A 403 6.95 3.13 6.83
N PHE A 404 6.30 4.13 7.42
CA PHE A 404 6.81 4.94 8.52
C PHE A 404 5.90 4.78 9.73
N ASP A 405 6.45 4.33 10.87
CA ASP A 405 5.73 4.31 12.15
C ASP A 405 5.64 5.74 12.70
N LEU A 406 4.44 6.19 13.03
CA LEU A 406 4.18 7.53 13.54
C LEU A 406 4.10 7.54 15.07
N ARG A 407 4.38 8.70 15.69
CA ARG A 407 4.38 8.86 17.15
C ARG A 407 3.01 8.66 17.80
N ASN A 408 1.93 8.89 17.06
CA ASN A 408 0.57 8.61 17.55
C ASN A 408 0.23 7.11 17.54
N GLY A 409 1.12 6.24 17.04
CA GLY A 409 0.91 4.80 16.86
C GLY A 409 0.30 4.42 15.51
N GLY A 410 0.00 5.39 14.65
CA GLY A 410 -0.40 5.17 13.26
C GLY A 410 0.79 4.82 12.37
N GLN A 411 0.52 4.53 11.09
CA GLN A 411 1.52 4.29 10.06
C GLN A 411 1.23 5.11 8.81
N LEU A 412 2.29 5.58 8.14
CA LEU A 412 2.20 6.23 6.85
C LEU A 412 2.99 5.39 5.82
N TYR A 413 2.31 4.92 4.78
CA TYR A 413 2.95 4.31 3.63
C TYR A 413 3.18 5.38 2.57
N VAL A 414 4.43 5.65 2.25
CA VAL A 414 4.82 6.70 1.29
C VAL A 414 5.35 6.05 0.02
N THR A 415 4.82 6.45 -1.13
CA THR A 415 5.43 6.12 -2.42
C THR A 415 6.70 6.95 -2.60
N VAL A 416 7.85 6.31 -2.50
CA VAL A 416 9.17 6.97 -2.53
C VAL A 416 9.85 6.89 -3.89
N ALA A 417 9.45 5.95 -4.73
CA ALA A 417 9.97 5.78 -6.08
C ALA A 417 8.92 5.11 -6.99
N ARG A 418 9.13 5.24 -8.28
CA ARG A 418 8.41 4.45 -9.31
C ARG A 418 9.40 3.51 -9.98
N TRP A 419 8.97 2.28 -10.24
CA TRP A 419 9.80 1.32 -10.91
C TRP A 419 9.45 1.18 -12.39
N ALA A 420 10.45 0.75 -13.17
CA ALA A 420 10.33 0.38 -14.57
C ALA A 420 11.06 -0.94 -14.83
N THR A 421 10.67 -1.65 -15.88
CA THR A 421 11.37 -2.86 -16.32
C THR A 421 12.81 -2.54 -16.71
N PRO A 422 13.69 -3.53 -16.91
CA PRO A 422 15.06 -3.29 -17.38
C PRO A 422 15.16 -2.43 -18.63
N ASP A 423 14.21 -2.56 -19.56
CA ASP A 423 14.16 -1.80 -20.81
C ASP A 423 13.41 -0.46 -20.68
N GLY A 424 13.04 -0.07 -19.45
CA GLY A 424 12.44 1.22 -19.13
C GLY A 424 10.92 1.29 -19.34
N VAL A 425 10.23 0.16 -19.46
CA VAL A 425 8.77 0.12 -19.57
C VAL A 425 8.16 0.34 -18.20
N THR A 426 7.31 1.35 -18.05
CA THR A 426 6.54 1.61 -16.84
C THR A 426 5.18 0.93 -16.92
N VAL A 427 4.72 0.38 -15.79
CA VAL A 427 3.41 -0.29 -15.71
C VAL A 427 2.33 0.60 -15.09
N GLY A 428 2.70 1.76 -14.57
CA GLY A 428 1.80 2.65 -13.83
C GLY A 428 0.53 3.00 -14.61
N GLY A 429 -0.62 2.77 -13.98
CA GLY A 429 -1.94 3.10 -14.54
C GLY A 429 -2.48 2.16 -15.61
N GLY A 430 -1.64 1.39 -16.31
CA GLY A 430 -2.07 0.54 -17.42
C GLY A 430 -1.76 -0.95 -17.28
N GLY A 431 -0.84 -1.32 -16.38
CA GLY A 431 -0.36 -2.69 -16.25
C GLY A 431 0.68 -3.09 -17.31
N LEU A 432 1.27 -4.27 -17.13
CA LEU A 432 2.12 -4.92 -18.11
C LEU A 432 1.22 -5.58 -19.16
N VAL A 433 1.29 -5.10 -20.39
CA VAL A 433 0.54 -5.71 -21.51
C VAL A 433 1.25 -7.00 -21.92
N PRO A 434 0.54 -8.16 -21.97
CA PRO A 434 1.13 -9.42 -22.40
C PRO A 434 1.51 -9.40 -23.88
N ASP A 435 2.46 -10.26 -24.28
CA ASP A 435 2.84 -10.46 -25.68
C ASP A 435 1.76 -11.26 -26.42
N VAL A 436 1.08 -12.16 -25.72
CA VAL A 436 -0.06 -12.92 -26.22
C VAL A 436 -1.24 -12.70 -25.27
N GLU A 437 -2.26 -12.00 -25.76
CA GLU A 437 -3.48 -11.75 -25.00
C GLU A 437 -4.35 -13.00 -25.01
N LEU A 438 -4.56 -13.58 -23.82
CA LEU A 438 -5.33 -14.80 -23.62
C LEU A 438 -5.92 -14.84 -22.23
N ASP A 439 -7.22 -14.97 -22.11
CA ASP A 439 -7.88 -15.12 -20.81
C ASP A 439 -7.79 -16.59 -20.36
N LEU A 440 -6.87 -16.84 -19.44
CA LEU A 440 -6.65 -18.15 -18.81
C LEU A 440 -7.34 -18.16 -17.44
N GLY A 441 -8.51 -18.78 -17.35
CA GLY A 441 -9.20 -19.00 -16.08
C GLY A 441 -8.33 -19.75 -15.06
N MET A 442 -8.62 -19.57 -13.78
CA MET A 442 -7.91 -20.30 -12.69
C MET A 442 -8.42 -21.71 -12.49
N ASP A 443 -9.61 -22.05 -12.99
CA ASP A 443 -10.23 -23.38 -12.86
C ASP A 443 -9.69 -24.41 -13.88
N VAL A 444 -8.68 -24.03 -14.66
CA VAL A 444 -8.05 -24.86 -15.68
C VAL A 444 -6.93 -25.69 -15.05
N SER A 445 -6.84 -26.99 -15.40
CA SER A 445 -5.75 -27.84 -14.87
C SER A 445 -4.37 -27.38 -15.34
N ILE A 446 -3.31 -27.73 -14.59
CA ILE A 446 -1.93 -27.37 -14.94
C ILE A 446 -1.57 -27.88 -16.35
N GLU A 447 -1.95 -29.14 -16.67
CA GLU A 447 -1.71 -29.73 -18.00
C GLU A 447 -2.36 -28.89 -19.09
N GLU A 448 -3.62 -28.52 -18.93
CA GLU A 448 -4.35 -27.74 -19.92
C GLU A 448 -3.80 -26.31 -20.06
N VAL A 449 -3.45 -25.64 -18.96
CA VAL A 449 -2.82 -24.31 -18.97
C VAL A 449 -1.49 -24.36 -19.71
N VAL A 450 -0.67 -25.39 -19.48
CA VAL A 450 0.63 -25.54 -20.13
C VAL A 450 0.46 -25.82 -21.61
N ASP A 451 -0.47 -26.70 -21.99
CA ASP A 451 -0.76 -27.00 -23.40
C ASP A 451 -1.21 -25.73 -24.15
N ILE A 452 -2.14 -24.96 -23.58
CA ILE A 452 -2.60 -23.69 -24.15
C ILE A 452 -1.44 -22.70 -24.28
N ALA A 453 -0.58 -22.56 -23.26
CA ALA A 453 0.56 -21.66 -23.29
C ALA A 453 1.59 -22.06 -24.38
N LEU A 454 1.83 -23.34 -24.58
CA LEU A 454 2.72 -23.85 -25.62
C LEU A 454 2.15 -23.63 -27.02
N GLU A 455 0.83 -23.87 -27.21
CA GLU A 455 0.14 -23.62 -28.49
C GLU A 455 0.16 -22.12 -28.85
N ALA A 456 -0.01 -21.23 -27.89
CA ALA A 456 -0.04 -19.78 -28.10
C ALA A 456 1.28 -19.20 -28.63
N VAL A 457 2.40 -19.95 -28.50
CA VAL A 457 3.77 -19.50 -28.89
C VAL A 457 4.42 -20.42 -29.92
N SER A 458 3.69 -21.40 -30.47
CA SER A 458 4.12 -22.28 -31.59
C SER A 458 3.79 -21.65 -32.93
#